data_3f0c4f18f4ca1f20cdfa894ca879a492
#
_entry.id   3f0c4f18f4ca1f20cdfa894ca879a492
#
_cell.length_a   1.000
_cell.length_b   1.000
_cell.length_c   1.000
_cell.angle_alpha   90.00
_cell.angle_beta   90.00
_cell.angle_gamma   90.00
#
_symmetry.space_group_name_H-M   'P 1'
#
loop_
_entity.id
_entity.type
_entity.pdbx_description
1 polymer ?
#
loop_
_entity_poly.entity_id
_entity_poly.type
_entity_poly.pdbx_seq_one_letter_code
_entity_poly.pdbx_strand_id
1 'polypeptide(L)'
;MTTTTRSIAMQRVVVTGLGAVTPIGLTTDAFWDGLVSGKSGAGPVTKFDTEGHKTKIACELNGFDAERYIEPKQARRQDLFSQYALAASKQAVDDAGFDTDALEEATRDRFGVIYGTGIGGSNLFIDQVHTLDEYGPRRISPFFVPMMIPNM
;
A
#
# COMPACT_ATOMS: atom_id res chain seq x y z
N MET A 1 -8.60 -32.28 42.30
CA MET A 1 -8.74 -31.40 41.11
C MET A 1 -7.40 -31.34 40.42
N THR A 2 -7.24 -31.99 39.28
CA THR A 2 -5.98 -32.06 38.55
C THR A 2 -5.93 -30.86 37.61
N THR A 3 -5.08 -29.90 37.90
CA THR A 3 -4.86 -28.73 37.04
C THR A 3 -4.06 -29.17 35.81
N THR A 4 -4.71 -29.29 34.68
CA THR A 4 -4.04 -29.58 33.41
C THR A 4 -3.38 -28.29 32.91
N THR A 5 -2.08 -28.16 33.11
CA THR A 5 -1.29 -27.09 32.54
C THR A 5 -1.17 -27.32 31.03
N ARG A 6 -1.89 -26.53 30.22
CA ARG A 6 -1.71 -26.51 28.76
C ARG A 6 -0.41 -25.76 28.47
N SER A 7 0.64 -26.46 28.06
CA SER A 7 1.82 -25.84 27.50
C SER A 7 1.50 -25.41 26.06
N ILE A 8 1.49 -24.11 25.81
CA ILE A 8 1.43 -23.57 24.44
C ILE A 8 2.85 -23.60 23.90
N ALA A 9 3.12 -24.51 22.97
CA ALA A 9 4.37 -24.50 22.22
C ALA A 9 4.38 -23.27 21.31
N MET A 10 5.15 -22.23 21.68
CA MET A 10 5.34 -21.05 20.83
C MET A 10 6.26 -21.42 19.67
N GLN A 11 5.75 -21.29 18.46
CA GLN A 11 6.58 -21.40 17.25
C GLN A 11 7.40 -20.12 17.06
N ARG A 12 8.66 -20.28 16.67
CA ARG A 12 9.52 -19.16 16.33
C ARG A 12 9.07 -18.55 15.01
N VAL A 13 8.73 -17.25 15.03
CA VAL A 13 8.39 -16.46 13.85
C VAL A 13 9.56 -15.52 13.55
N VAL A 14 9.92 -15.39 12.27
CA VAL A 14 11.00 -14.53 11.81
C VAL A 14 10.51 -13.64 10.67
N VAL A 15 11.09 -12.43 10.56
CA VAL A 15 10.92 -11.56 9.40
C VAL A 15 11.95 -11.99 8.36
N THR A 16 11.51 -12.24 7.13
CA THR A 16 12.36 -12.74 6.04
C THR A 16 12.63 -11.68 4.97
N GLY A 17 11.78 -10.65 4.87
CA GLY A 17 11.97 -9.57 3.91
C GLY A 17 11.20 -8.33 4.31
N LEU A 18 11.69 -7.18 3.87
CA LEU A 18 11.15 -5.86 4.15
C LEU A 18 10.89 -5.10 2.84
N GLY A 19 9.81 -4.32 2.82
CA GLY A 19 9.52 -3.39 1.74
C GLY A 19 8.97 -2.09 2.28
N ALA A 20 9.40 -0.97 1.74
CA ALA A 20 9.01 0.35 2.20
C ALA A 20 8.77 1.32 1.03
N VAL A 21 7.65 2.04 1.11
CA VAL A 21 7.31 3.15 0.21
C VAL A 21 6.87 4.31 1.08
N THR A 22 7.76 5.28 1.26
CA THR A 22 7.58 6.36 2.25
C THR A 22 7.96 7.73 1.68
N PRO A 23 7.51 8.84 2.29
CA PRO A 23 7.91 10.19 1.87
C PRO A 23 9.42 10.48 1.95
N ILE A 24 10.19 9.70 2.70
CA ILE A 24 11.63 9.88 2.85
C ILE A 24 12.47 8.86 2.08
N GLY A 25 11.84 7.81 1.54
CA GLY A 25 12.50 6.79 0.71
C GLY A 25 11.49 5.84 0.07
N LEU A 26 11.71 5.52 -1.20
CA LEU A 26 10.81 4.65 -1.99
C LEU A 26 11.26 3.18 -2.00
N THR A 27 12.34 2.87 -1.30
CA THR A 27 12.85 1.52 -1.06
C THR A 27 13.26 1.41 0.41
N THR A 28 13.44 0.18 0.91
CA THR A 28 13.87 -0.06 2.29
C THR A 28 15.21 0.65 2.59
N ASP A 29 16.19 0.55 1.70
CA ASP A 29 17.48 1.20 1.87
C ASP A 29 17.38 2.72 1.90
N ALA A 30 16.67 3.31 0.92
CA ALA A 30 16.48 4.76 0.87
C ALA A 30 15.68 5.28 2.09
N PHE A 31 14.73 4.49 2.59
CA PHE A 31 13.99 4.80 3.81
C PHE A 31 14.91 4.77 5.03
N TRP A 32 15.77 3.74 5.15
CA TRP A 32 16.73 3.62 6.24
C TRP A 32 17.74 4.78 6.23
N ASP A 33 18.31 5.10 5.08
CA ASP A 33 19.22 6.24 4.91
C ASP A 33 18.54 7.57 5.28
N GLY A 34 17.28 7.74 4.90
CA GLY A 34 16.46 8.87 5.30
C GLY A 34 16.28 8.97 6.82
N LEU A 35 16.02 7.85 7.50
CA LEU A 35 15.88 7.80 8.95
C LEU A 35 17.19 8.14 9.66
N VAL A 36 18.29 7.50 9.26
CA VAL A 36 19.62 7.69 9.90
C VAL A 36 20.12 9.12 9.70
N SER A 37 19.85 9.73 8.54
CA SER A 37 20.23 11.13 8.25
C SER A 37 19.29 12.16 8.89
N GLY A 38 18.22 11.73 9.55
CA GLY A 38 17.22 12.64 10.15
C GLY A 38 16.39 13.41 9.11
N LYS A 39 16.21 12.86 7.89
CA LYS A 39 15.42 13.47 6.82
C LYS A 39 13.95 13.57 7.25
N SER A 40 13.38 14.77 7.15
CA SER A 40 11.94 14.97 7.34
C SER A 40 11.17 14.70 6.04
N GLY A 41 10.09 13.94 6.12
CA GLY A 41 9.14 13.77 5.03
C GLY A 41 8.04 14.84 5.00
N ALA A 42 7.98 15.69 6.02
CA ALA A 42 7.00 16.77 6.10
C ALA A 42 7.43 17.97 5.24
N GLY A 43 6.51 18.50 4.47
CA GLY A 43 6.68 19.66 3.63
C GLY A 43 5.36 20.37 3.35
N PRO A 44 5.35 21.48 2.62
CA PRO A 44 4.12 22.12 2.17
C PRO A 44 3.27 21.14 1.35
N VAL A 45 1.95 21.19 1.53
CA VAL A 45 1.02 20.43 0.69
C VAL A 45 1.09 20.96 -0.75
N THR A 46 1.23 20.03 -1.71
CA THR A 46 1.35 20.38 -3.14
C THR A 46 0.19 19.83 -3.99
N LYS A 47 -0.62 18.93 -3.45
CA LYS A 47 -1.68 18.23 -4.19
C LYS A 47 -2.97 19.02 -4.33
N PHE A 48 -3.17 20.04 -3.50
CA PHE A 48 -4.34 20.93 -3.54
C PHE A 48 -4.00 22.28 -2.94
N ASP A 49 -4.85 23.29 -3.20
CA ASP A 49 -4.71 24.62 -2.60
C ASP A 49 -5.07 24.58 -1.11
N THR A 50 -4.14 25.04 -0.29
CA THR A 50 -4.29 25.10 1.18
C THR A 50 -4.78 26.46 1.70
N GLU A 51 -5.19 27.38 0.84
CA GLU A 51 -5.77 28.65 1.28
C GLU A 51 -7.02 28.38 2.15
N GLY A 52 -7.12 29.07 3.28
CA GLY A 52 -8.19 28.83 4.26
C GLY A 52 -8.01 27.62 5.19
N HIS A 53 -7.08 26.71 4.92
CA HIS A 53 -6.79 25.59 5.81
C HIS A 53 -5.84 25.99 6.93
N LYS A 54 -6.10 25.47 8.14
CA LYS A 54 -5.22 25.68 9.32
C LYS A 54 -3.90 24.93 9.18
N THR A 55 -3.92 23.71 8.63
CA THR A 55 -2.75 22.88 8.38
C THR A 55 -2.35 23.00 6.91
N LYS A 56 -1.08 23.34 6.66
CA LYS A 56 -0.53 23.56 5.32
C LYS A 56 0.66 22.65 5.02
N ILE A 57 0.89 21.65 5.87
CA ILE A 57 1.99 20.70 5.73
C ILE A 57 1.44 19.28 5.74
N ALA A 58 2.09 18.40 4.97
CA ALA A 58 1.81 16.96 4.94
C ALA A 58 3.09 16.17 4.62
N CYS A 59 3.05 14.87 4.83
CA CYS A 59 4.07 13.95 4.36
C CYS A 59 3.60 13.33 3.04
N GLU A 60 3.85 14.00 1.94
CA GLU A 60 3.45 13.54 0.61
C GLU A 60 4.48 12.57 0.04
N LEU A 61 3.99 11.51 -0.60
CA LEU A 61 4.83 10.60 -1.36
C LEU A 61 5.11 11.21 -2.73
N ASN A 62 6.37 11.51 -3.00
CA ASN A 62 6.81 12.10 -4.25
C ASN A 62 7.71 11.15 -5.05
N GLY A 63 7.62 11.20 -6.38
CA GLY A 63 8.49 10.43 -7.27
C GLY A 63 8.16 8.94 -7.33
N PHE A 64 7.02 8.49 -6.79
CA PHE A 64 6.58 7.11 -6.93
C PHE A 64 6.17 6.82 -8.37
N ASP A 65 6.71 5.73 -8.90
CA ASP A 65 6.40 5.21 -10.22
C ASP A 65 5.87 3.77 -10.07
N ALA A 66 4.57 3.61 -10.28
CA ALA A 66 3.91 2.30 -10.15
C ALA A 66 4.37 1.30 -11.22
N GLU A 67 4.76 1.78 -12.41
CA GLU A 67 5.14 0.90 -13.53
C GLU A 67 6.44 0.13 -13.27
N ARG A 68 7.21 0.52 -12.26
CA ARG A 68 8.37 -0.24 -11.78
C ARG A 68 8.00 -1.55 -11.08
N TYR A 69 6.74 -1.67 -10.62
CA TYR A 69 6.27 -2.79 -9.79
C TYR A 69 5.05 -3.49 -10.37
N ILE A 70 4.27 -2.80 -11.17
CA ILE A 70 2.94 -3.22 -11.60
C ILE A 70 2.82 -2.97 -13.11
N GLU A 71 2.24 -3.90 -13.83
CA GLU A 71 1.90 -3.71 -15.25
C GLU A 71 1.05 -2.44 -15.45
N PRO A 72 1.35 -1.58 -16.46
CA PRO A 72 0.66 -0.30 -16.66
C PRO A 72 -0.87 -0.43 -16.77
N LYS A 73 -1.36 -1.53 -17.36
CA LYS A 73 -2.78 -1.81 -17.47
C LYS A 73 -3.43 -2.12 -16.11
N GLN A 74 -2.70 -2.77 -15.23
CA GLN A 74 -3.17 -3.08 -13.88
C GLN A 74 -3.09 -1.84 -12.99
N ALA A 75 -1.99 -1.05 -13.07
CA ALA A 75 -1.83 0.17 -12.30
C ALA A 75 -2.99 1.16 -12.51
N ARG A 76 -3.46 1.31 -13.77
CA ARG A 76 -4.62 2.17 -14.11
C ARG A 76 -5.95 1.70 -13.52
N ARG A 77 -6.03 0.46 -13.03
CA ARG A 77 -7.22 -0.15 -12.43
C ARG A 77 -7.13 -0.26 -10.91
N GLN A 78 -6.16 0.42 -10.32
CA GLN A 78 -5.92 0.41 -8.88
C GLN A 78 -5.73 1.82 -8.37
N ASP A 79 -6.31 2.12 -7.21
CA ASP A 79 -6.04 3.38 -6.52
C ASP A 79 -4.62 3.38 -5.93
N LEU A 80 -4.10 4.56 -5.65
CA LEU A 80 -2.73 4.77 -5.17
C LEU A 80 -2.39 3.94 -3.93
N PHE A 81 -3.31 3.81 -2.97
CA PHE A 81 -3.05 3.02 -1.77
C PHE A 81 -2.77 1.54 -2.09
N SER A 82 -3.47 0.98 -3.09
CA SER A 82 -3.24 -0.39 -3.57
C SER A 82 -1.92 -0.49 -4.32
N GLN A 83 -1.57 0.52 -5.12
CA GLN A 83 -0.29 0.57 -5.83
C GLN A 83 0.89 0.61 -4.83
N TYR A 84 0.78 1.41 -3.75
CA TYR A 84 1.80 1.47 -2.69
C TYR A 84 1.94 0.12 -1.96
N ALA A 85 0.80 -0.51 -1.66
CA ALA A 85 0.77 -1.82 -1.02
C ALA A 85 1.47 -2.88 -1.86
N LEU A 86 1.16 -2.94 -3.15
CA LEU A 86 1.79 -3.88 -4.10
C LEU A 86 3.29 -3.62 -4.26
N ALA A 87 3.69 -2.36 -4.37
CA ALA A 87 5.10 -1.99 -4.49
C ALA A 87 5.90 -2.41 -3.25
N ALA A 88 5.38 -2.13 -2.05
CA ALA A 88 6.03 -2.52 -0.80
C ALA A 88 6.04 -4.05 -0.63
N SER A 89 4.95 -4.74 -1.00
CA SER A 89 4.89 -6.21 -0.95
C SER A 89 5.89 -6.85 -1.90
N LYS A 90 6.01 -6.32 -3.13
CA LYS A 90 7.00 -6.82 -4.09
C LYS A 90 8.43 -6.64 -3.57
N GLN A 91 8.76 -5.47 -3.02
CA GLN A 91 10.07 -5.26 -2.39
C GLN A 91 10.33 -6.28 -1.28
N ALA A 92 9.34 -6.55 -0.42
CA ALA A 92 9.49 -7.50 0.69
C ALA A 92 9.69 -8.95 0.20
N VAL A 93 9.01 -9.35 -0.87
CA VAL A 93 9.17 -10.67 -1.49
C VAL A 93 10.54 -10.80 -2.15
N ASP A 94 10.98 -9.78 -2.88
CA ASP A 94 12.27 -9.73 -3.53
C ASP A 94 13.42 -9.77 -2.48
N ASP A 95 13.28 -9.02 -1.39
CA ASP A 95 14.25 -8.99 -0.27
C ASP A 95 14.30 -10.35 0.47
N ALA A 96 13.17 -11.03 0.61
CA ALA A 96 13.10 -12.37 1.19
C ALA A 96 13.72 -13.47 0.30
N GLY A 97 13.99 -13.18 -0.95
CA GLY A 97 14.50 -14.14 -1.94
C GLY A 97 13.49 -15.21 -2.32
N PHE A 98 12.19 -14.92 -2.23
CA PHE A 98 11.15 -15.87 -2.63
C PHE A 98 10.91 -15.85 -4.13
N ASP A 99 11.03 -17.03 -4.74
CA ASP A 99 10.46 -17.28 -6.06
C ASP A 99 9.00 -17.76 -5.89
N THR A 100 8.06 -16.83 -6.06
CA THR A 100 6.64 -17.12 -5.90
C THR A 100 6.10 -18.07 -6.96
N ASP A 101 6.73 -18.13 -8.13
CA ASP A 101 6.30 -18.99 -9.24
C ASP A 101 6.76 -20.44 -9.05
N ALA A 102 7.87 -20.63 -8.34
CA ALA A 102 8.41 -21.96 -8.01
C ALA A 102 7.74 -22.61 -6.78
N LEU A 103 6.83 -21.92 -6.08
CA LEU A 103 6.16 -22.48 -4.91
C LEU A 103 5.18 -23.59 -5.30
N GLU A 104 5.27 -24.72 -4.60
CA GLU A 104 4.28 -25.80 -4.67
C GLU A 104 2.90 -25.33 -4.19
N GLU A 105 1.82 -25.88 -4.77
CA GLU A 105 0.44 -25.52 -4.46
C GLU A 105 0.13 -25.60 -2.96
N ALA A 106 0.53 -26.70 -2.29
CA ALA A 106 0.34 -26.88 -0.85
C ALA A 106 1.05 -25.80 0.00
N THR A 107 2.13 -25.21 -0.51
CA THR A 107 2.83 -24.11 0.14
C THR A 107 2.11 -22.79 -0.14
N ARG A 108 1.64 -22.56 -1.37
CA ARG A 108 0.85 -21.38 -1.74
C ARG A 108 -0.42 -21.25 -0.88
N ASP A 109 -1.12 -22.34 -0.60
CA ASP A 109 -2.32 -22.37 0.24
C ASP A 109 -2.06 -21.94 1.70
N ARG A 110 -0.80 -21.92 2.11
CA ARG A 110 -0.39 -21.44 3.45
C ARG A 110 0.09 -20.00 3.48
N PHE A 111 0.22 -19.35 2.32
CA PHE A 111 0.53 -17.92 2.25
C PHE A 111 -0.74 -17.11 2.48
N GLY A 112 -0.65 -16.13 3.36
CA GLY A 112 -1.70 -15.15 3.59
C GLY A 112 -1.17 -13.75 3.37
N VAL A 113 -2.05 -12.84 2.89
CA VAL A 113 -1.76 -11.42 2.79
C VAL A 113 -2.66 -10.67 3.75
N ILE A 114 -2.07 -9.86 4.63
CA ILE A 114 -2.79 -8.97 5.52
C ILE A 114 -2.25 -7.56 5.27
N TYR A 115 -3.10 -6.68 4.75
CA TYR A 115 -2.75 -5.30 4.49
C TYR A 115 -3.82 -4.37 5.05
N GLY A 116 -3.42 -3.44 5.90
CA GLY A 116 -4.32 -2.45 6.49
C GLY A 116 -4.24 -1.12 5.74
N THR A 117 -5.37 -0.43 5.62
CA THR A 117 -5.42 0.95 5.15
C THR A 117 -6.29 1.78 6.09
N GLY A 118 -5.94 3.07 6.26
CA GLY A 118 -6.75 3.99 7.06
C GLY A 118 -8.03 4.37 6.31
N ILE A 119 -7.89 5.04 5.18
CA ILE A 119 -9.00 5.47 4.31
C ILE A 119 -8.55 5.27 2.85
N GLY A 120 -8.51 4.02 2.42
CA GLY A 120 -8.19 3.71 1.03
C GLY A 120 -9.34 4.09 0.08
N GLY A 121 -9.01 4.54 -1.12
CA GLY A 121 -9.99 4.83 -2.17
C GLY A 121 -10.75 6.15 -2.00
N SER A 122 -10.42 6.99 -1.01
CA SER A 122 -11.16 8.24 -0.77
C SER A 122 -11.05 9.24 -1.94
N ASN A 123 -9.89 9.38 -2.54
CA ASN A 123 -9.71 10.27 -3.71
C ASN A 123 -10.53 9.78 -4.89
N LEU A 124 -10.45 8.48 -5.19
CA LEU A 124 -11.26 7.86 -6.23
C LEU A 124 -12.76 8.06 -5.98
N PHE A 125 -13.21 7.91 -4.73
CA PHE A 125 -14.60 8.13 -4.37
C PHE A 125 -15.04 9.56 -4.67
N ILE A 126 -14.26 10.55 -4.25
CA ILE A 126 -14.53 11.98 -4.50
C ILE A 126 -14.57 12.26 -6.02
N ASP A 127 -13.61 11.76 -6.78
CA ASP A 127 -13.55 11.94 -8.22
C ASP A 127 -14.76 11.33 -8.94
N GLN A 128 -15.25 10.17 -8.47
CA GLN A 128 -16.43 9.54 -9.04
C GLN A 128 -17.73 10.26 -8.63
N VAL A 129 -17.79 10.88 -7.44
CA VAL A 129 -18.91 11.75 -7.04
C VAL A 129 -18.96 12.98 -7.96
N HIS A 130 -17.83 13.66 -8.18
CA HIS A 130 -17.76 14.79 -9.12
C HIS A 130 -18.14 14.37 -10.55
N THR A 131 -17.68 13.19 -10.99
CA THR A 131 -18.05 12.64 -12.30
C THR A 131 -19.56 12.39 -12.40
N LEU A 132 -20.17 11.88 -11.34
CA LEU A 132 -21.62 11.66 -11.29
C LEU A 132 -22.40 12.97 -11.39
N ASP A 133 -21.99 13.98 -10.63
CA ASP A 133 -22.66 15.28 -10.56
C ASP A 133 -22.53 16.06 -11.90
N GLU A 134 -21.34 16.00 -12.51
CA GLU A 134 -21.04 16.80 -13.71
C GLU A 134 -21.49 16.10 -15.01
N TYR A 135 -21.30 14.77 -15.11
CA TYR A 135 -21.49 14.02 -16.36
C TYR A 135 -22.56 12.94 -16.30
N GLY A 136 -23.11 12.69 -15.11
CA GLY A 136 -24.16 11.69 -14.88
C GLY A 136 -23.66 10.24 -14.79
N PRO A 137 -24.58 9.30 -14.47
CA PRO A 137 -24.23 7.93 -14.06
C PRO A 137 -23.55 7.09 -15.14
N ARG A 138 -23.72 7.42 -16.42
CA ARG A 138 -23.10 6.69 -17.53
C ARG A 138 -21.57 6.90 -17.63
N ARG A 139 -21.04 7.87 -16.93
CA ARG A 139 -19.60 8.19 -16.91
C ARG A 139 -18.88 7.61 -15.71
N ILE A 140 -19.59 7.05 -14.75
CA ILE A 140 -18.97 6.35 -13.62
C ILE A 140 -18.13 5.18 -14.14
N SER A 141 -16.91 5.05 -13.59
CA SER A 141 -16.01 3.96 -13.96
C SER A 141 -16.60 2.60 -13.59
N PRO A 142 -16.65 1.61 -14.49
CA PRO A 142 -17.03 0.24 -14.14
C PRO A 142 -16.06 -0.41 -13.15
N PHE A 143 -14.85 0.14 -12.99
CA PHE A 143 -13.85 -0.28 -12.02
C PHE A 143 -13.92 0.47 -10.70
N PHE A 144 -14.90 1.36 -10.52
CA PHE A 144 -15.01 2.20 -9.32
C PHE A 144 -14.99 1.35 -8.03
N VAL A 145 -15.87 0.36 -7.93
CA VAL A 145 -15.96 -0.47 -6.72
C VAL A 145 -14.71 -1.33 -6.52
N PRO A 146 -14.21 -2.10 -7.51
CA PRO A 146 -12.96 -2.87 -7.35
C PRO A 146 -11.73 -2.02 -7.03
N MET A 147 -11.65 -0.79 -7.53
CA MET A 147 -10.55 0.12 -7.23
C MET A 147 -10.64 0.69 -5.81
N MET A 148 -11.86 0.96 -5.33
CA MET A 148 -12.10 1.51 -4.00
C MET A 148 -11.96 0.44 -2.91
N ILE A 149 -12.38 -0.80 -3.18
CA ILE A 149 -12.40 -1.93 -2.25
C ILE A 149 -11.74 -3.14 -2.92
N PRO A 150 -10.40 -3.20 -2.97
CA PRO A 150 -9.66 -4.21 -3.75
C PRO A 150 -9.74 -5.63 -3.19
N ASN A 151 -10.36 -5.84 -2.05
CA ASN A 151 -10.53 -7.14 -1.39
C ASN A 151 -11.94 -7.74 -1.57
N MET A 152 -12.73 -7.21 -2.48
CA MET A 152 -14.04 -7.76 -2.86
C MET A 152 -13.94 -8.71 -4.02
#